data_f0814c681ade97e944928bd9d5b99211
#
_entry.id   f0814c681ade97e944928bd9d5b99211
#
_cell.length_a   1.000
_cell.length_b   1.000
_cell.length_c   1.000
_cell.angle_alpha   90.00
_cell.angle_beta   90.00
_cell.angle_gamma   90.00
#
_symmetry.space_group_name_H-M   'P 1'
#
loop_
_entity.id
_entity.type
_entity.pdbx_description
1 polymer ?
#
loop_
_entity_poly.entity_id
_entity_poly.type
_entity_poly.pdbx_seq_one_letter_code
_entity_poly.pdbx_strand_id
1 'polypeptide(L)'
;MLLLSSAFIDTLVFRFMQAMMSPVFIIFAIILTGYLIGKINIKGVSLGSAGVFVSALIFGITFGLFWQDINAWGHNFAPYVWNSSAGEYRLANLIGWISRGRVYNRDDYGNRIMGSYEPGMLEVGAAINAFRTFGLVFFIAGIGLIAGTTFFKSFKKNAASFITMGISTTLTGMIIVIILIATGAIESPAMATGLLMGALSTTPGLSAAQDTFYNHEAIIATANGIAYPFGVLGIVLFIQIMPKILKMDMRLEAEKLKAMMDEKKGKELDIVIIKENDEKKQEDKNTANETDKIKKEKKLITVDKLGIVPIALVIVIGLLAGSISIRIGTAVVTLAATGGVLLTGLLLAHFGKIGRLSMKVPDATAKLVREFGLVMFLATVGFSGGLNFVSVLGDYPMLLLWGAIMTLAPVFVSFYIGKLVFKMDIINNMGGMTGSMTSTPGLGALIHASKSEEGGNAYAAAYPIALFTLIFVPQIILLIFGGN
;
A
#
# COMPACT_ATOMS: atom_id res chain seq x y z
N MET A 1 51.05 -7.68 17.59
CA MET A 1 50.26 -6.57 17.07
C MET A 1 50.21 -6.76 15.55
N LEU A 2 49.20 -7.42 15.04
CA LEU A 2 49.05 -7.74 13.61
C LEU A 2 48.79 -6.42 12.87
N LEU A 3 49.81 -5.99 12.11
CA LEU A 3 49.61 -4.98 11.06
C LEU A 3 48.68 -5.58 10.02
N LEU A 4 47.40 -5.26 10.16
CA LEU A 4 46.41 -5.52 9.09
C LEU A 4 46.92 -4.78 7.86
N SER A 5 47.30 -5.50 6.81
CA SER A 5 47.77 -4.89 5.58
C SER A 5 46.70 -3.93 5.04
N SER A 6 47.10 -2.83 4.42
CA SER A 6 46.13 -1.89 3.78
C SER A 6 45.15 -2.60 2.89
N ALA A 7 45.60 -3.61 2.16
CA ALA A 7 44.74 -4.47 1.32
C ALA A 7 43.66 -5.23 2.09
N PHE A 8 43.91 -5.65 3.34
CA PHE A 8 42.90 -6.29 4.17
C PHE A 8 41.82 -5.28 4.63
N ILE A 9 42.26 -4.09 5.05
CA ILE A 9 41.39 -3.01 5.49
C ILE A 9 40.53 -2.57 4.32
N ASP A 10 41.13 -2.37 3.13
CA ASP A 10 40.40 -1.98 1.90
C ASP A 10 39.37 -3.05 1.49
N THR A 11 39.74 -4.33 1.57
CA THR A 11 38.78 -5.44 1.30
C THR A 11 37.66 -5.49 2.33
N LEU A 12 37.96 -5.25 3.61
CA LEU A 12 36.94 -5.23 4.67
C LEU A 12 35.97 -4.06 4.49
N VAL A 13 36.49 -2.86 4.24
CA VAL A 13 35.68 -1.65 3.97
C VAL A 13 34.82 -1.84 2.73
N PHE A 14 35.37 -2.39 1.65
CA PHE A 14 34.63 -2.68 0.44
C PHE A 14 33.47 -3.67 0.68
N ARG A 15 33.72 -4.79 1.36
CA ARG A 15 32.68 -5.77 1.70
C ARG A 15 31.62 -5.18 2.62
N PHE A 16 32.03 -4.35 3.57
CA PHE A 16 31.09 -3.65 4.46
C PHE A 16 30.20 -2.69 3.69
N MET A 17 30.78 -1.87 2.80
CA MET A 17 30.01 -0.96 1.93
C MET A 17 29.07 -1.72 0.99
N GLN A 18 29.51 -2.83 0.41
CA GLN A 18 28.67 -3.70 -0.41
C GLN A 18 27.48 -4.26 0.38
N ALA A 19 27.71 -4.69 1.61
CA ALA A 19 26.62 -5.15 2.48
C ALA A 19 25.61 -4.03 2.81
N MET A 20 26.11 -2.81 3.10
CA MET A 20 25.26 -1.64 3.35
C MET A 20 24.44 -1.20 2.13
N MET A 21 24.93 -1.46 0.91
CA MET A 21 24.24 -1.17 -0.34
C MET A 21 23.26 -2.28 -0.76
N SER A 22 23.20 -3.38 -0.03
CA SER A 22 22.23 -4.43 -0.34
C SER A 22 20.79 -3.93 -0.11
N PRO A 23 19.82 -4.26 -1.00
CA PRO A 23 18.42 -3.86 -0.84
C PRO A 23 17.83 -4.28 0.51
N VAL A 24 18.24 -5.45 1.00
CA VAL A 24 17.82 -5.97 2.30
C VAL A 24 18.29 -5.06 3.42
N PHE A 25 19.58 -4.69 3.44
CA PHE A 25 20.13 -3.79 4.45
C PHE A 25 19.41 -2.44 4.43
N ILE A 26 19.26 -1.84 3.24
CA ILE A 26 18.61 -0.53 3.07
C ILE A 26 17.18 -0.57 3.63
N ILE A 27 16.39 -1.58 3.26
CA ILE A 27 15.00 -1.71 3.71
C ILE A 27 14.94 -1.86 5.24
N PHE A 28 15.76 -2.73 5.83
CA PHE A 28 15.73 -2.94 7.27
C PHE A 28 16.29 -1.75 8.06
N ALA A 29 17.30 -1.03 7.53
CA ALA A 29 17.79 0.22 8.10
C ALA A 29 16.69 1.30 8.10
N ILE A 30 15.95 1.43 7.00
CA ILE A 30 14.79 2.31 6.89
C ILE A 30 13.70 1.94 7.90
N ILE A 31 13.37 0.66 8.02
CA ILE A 31 12.37 0.19 8.98
C ILE A 31 12.79 0.52 10.41
N LEU A 32 14.04 0.21 10.76
CA LEU A 32 14.58 0.48 12.10
C LEU A 32 14.53 1.97 12.45
N THR A 33 15.09 2.83 11.60
CA THR A 33 15.11 4.28 11.80
C THR A 33 13.69 4.87 11.72
N GLY A 34 12.84 4.32 10.88
CA GLY A 34 11.45 4.71 10.73
C GLY A 34 10.60 4.46 11.97
N TYR A 35 10.79 3.35 12.66
CA TYR A 35 10.15 3.10 13.94
C TYR A 35 10.63 4.06 15.03
N LEU A 36 11.91 4.47 15.01
CA LEU A 36 12.43 5.49 15.93
C LEU A 36 11.78 6.85 15.66
N ILE A 37 11.69 7.26 14.39
CA ILE A 37 10.98 8.48 13.97
C ILE A 37 9.50 8.40 14.34
N GLY A 38 8.87 7.26 14.10
CA GLY A 38 7.47 7.01 14.41
C GLY A 38 7.09 7.14 15.88
N LYS A 39 8.06 6.93 16.79
CA LYS A 39 7.88 7.11 18.24
C LYS A 39 7.91 8.57 18.70
N ILE A 40 8.46 9.46 17.87
CA ILE A 40 8.52 10.90 18.20
C ILE A 40 7.10 11.42 18.31
N ASN A 41 6.75 11.97 19.47
CA ASN A 41 5.44 12.54 19.74
C ASN A 41 5.55 14.06 19.87
N ILE A 42 4.96 14.79 18.91
CA ILE A 42 4.93 16.26 18.92
C ILE A 42 3.50 16.69 19.23
N LYS A 43 3.28 17.26 20.39
CA LYS A 43 1.94 17.72 20.86
C LYS A 43 0.84 16.65 20.71
N GLY A 44 1.19 15.39 21.01
CA GLY A 44 0.26 14.25 20.93
C GLY A 44 0.01 13.73 19.51
N VAL A 45 0.80 14.16 18.52
CA VAL A 45 0.84 13.57 17.15
C VAL A 45 2.07 12.69 17.05
N SER A 46 1.89 11.41 16.71
CA SER A 46 2.98 10.49 16.42
C SER A 46 2.73 9.81 15.08
N LEU A 47 3.78 9.59 14.30
CA LEU A 47 3.64 9.01 12.96
C LEU A 47 3.41 7.49 13.00
N GLY A 48 3.74 6.82 14.11
CA GLY A 48 3.63 5.37 14.19
C GLY A 48 4.40 4.67 13.07
N SER A 49 3.80 3.68 12.42
CA SER A 49 4.39 2.98 11.26
C SER A 49 4.61 3.89 10.04
N ALA A 50 3.88 5.01 9.91
CA ALA A 50 4.14 5.99 8.85
C ALA A 50 5.50 6.69 8.99
N GLY A 51 6.12 6.66 10.19
CA GLY A 51 7.52 7.06 10.39
C GLY A 51 8.50 6.29 9.48
N VAL A 52 8.15 5.03 9.12
CA VAL A 52 8.93 4.24 8.16
C VAL A 52 8.91 4.88 6.78
N PHE A 53 7.76 5.40 6.33
CA PHE A 53 7.69 6.12 5.06
C PHE A 53 8.53 7.41 5.06
N VAL A 54 8.47 8.18 6.15
CA VAL A 54 9.29 9.41 6.30
C VAL A 54 10.78 9.08 6.28
N SER A 55 11.20 8.06 7.04
CA SER A 55 12.56 7.56 6.99
C SER A 55 12.97 7.15 5.58
N ALA A 56 12.12 6.37 4.91
CA ALA A 56 12.35 5.90 3.55
C ALA A 56 12.51 7.05 2.55
N LEU A 57 11.68 8.08 2.66
CA LEU A 57 11.76 9.29 1.84
C LEU A 57 13.11 10.01 2.05
N ILE A 58 13.53 10.18 3.31
CA ILE A 58 14.81 10.80 3.64
C ILE A 58 15.98 9.97 3.09
N PHE A 59 15.96 8.66 3.27
CA PHE A 59 16.97 7.77 2.69
C PHE A 59 17.01 7.87 1.17
N GLY A 60 15.84 7.88 0.51
CA GLY A 60 15.72 8.00 -0.94
C GLY A 60 16.26 9.34 -1.45
N ILE A 61 15.90 10.45 -0.80
CA ILE A 61 16.43 11.79 -1.13
C ILE A 61 17.94 11.83 -0.95
N THR A 62 18.43 11.38 0.20
CA THR A 62 19.88 11.37 0.49
C THR A 62 20.62 10.52 -0.52
N PHE A 63 20.11 9.36 -0.85
CA PHE A 63 20.68 8.47 -1.84
C PHE A 63 20.64 9.08 -3.25
N GLY A 64 19.53 9.71 -3.62
CA GLY A 64 19.38 10.41 -4.91
C GLY A 64 20.33 11.60 -5.07
N LEU A 65 20.50 12.43 -4.03
CA LEU A 65 21.44 13.55 -4.02
C LEU A 65 22.90 13.06 -4.09
N PHE A 66 23.27 12.12 -3.24
CA PHE A 66 24.59 11.51 -3.28
C PHE A 66 24.91 10.91 -4.66
N TRP A 67 23.89 10.38 -5.33
CA TRP A 67 23.98 9.83 -6.68
C TRP A 67 24.18 10.91 -7.74
N GLN A 68 23.50 12.04 -7.64
CA GLN A 68 23.67 13.17 -8.57
C GLN A 68 25.05 13.79 -8.43
N ASP A 69 25.55 13.95 -7.20
CA ASP A 69 26.89 14.47 -6.92
C ASP A 69 27.96 13.56 -7.47
N ILE A 70 27.82 12.25 -7.32
CA ILE A 70 28.77 11.28 -7.87
C ILE A 70 28.77 11.34 -9.41
N ASN A 71 27.63 11.50 -10.06
CA ASN A 71 27.59 11.67 -11.50
C ASN A 71 28.20 13.01 -11.97
N ALA A 72 28.07 14.08 -11.18
CA ALA A 72 28.72 15.37 -11.44
C ALA A 72 30.23 15.32 -11.18
N TRP A 73 30.69 14.54 -10.18
CA TRP A 73 32.09 14.36 -9.83
C TRP A 73 32.77 13.25 -10.66
N GLY A 74 32.00 12.46 -11.38
CA GLY A 74 32.42 11.28 -12.14
C GLY A 74 33.46 11.52 -13.23
N HIS A 75 33.87 12.77 -13.50
CA HIS A 75 35.00 13.08 -14.36
C HIS A 75 36.35 13.09 -13.64
N ASN A 76 36.41 13.14 -12.29
CA ASN A 76 37.66 13.25 -11.54
C ASN A 76 37.92 12.14 -10.50
N PHE A 77 36.93 11.31 -10.18
CA PHE A 77 37.12 10.14 -9.32
C PHE A 77 36.94 8.87 -10.15
N ALA A 78 38.02 8.31 -10.65
CA ALA A 78 38.06 6.94 -11.15
C ALA A 78 38.04 6.00 -9.94
N PRO A 79 36.91 5.36 -9.65
CA PRO A 79 36.77 4.44 -8.56
C PRO A 79 37.55 3.16 -8.84
N TYR A 80 37.96 2.43 -7.82
CA TYR A 80 38.81 1.25 -7.94
C TYR A 80 38.06 0.09 -8.61
N VAL A 81 38.48 -0.27 -9.83
CA VAL A 81 38.08 -1.49 -10.54
C VAL A 81 39.15 -2.55 -10.29
N TRP A 82 38.71 -3.81 -10.11
CA TRP A 82 39.67 -4.91 -10.15
C TRP A 82 40.31 -4.95 -11.53
N ASN A 83 41.57 -4.63 -11.59
CA ASN A 83 42.36 -4.84 -12.78
C ASN A 83 42.95 -6.25 -12.68
N SER A 84 42.41 -7.18 -13.45
CA SER A 84 42.83 -8.59 -13.47
C SER A 84 44.31 -8.76 -13.90
N SER A 85 44.86 -7.78 -14.59
CA SER A 85 46.27 -7.77 -14.98
C SER A 85 47.23 -7.20 -13.91
N ALA A 86 46.75 -6.45 -12.93
CA ALA A 86 47.54 -5.83 -11.89
C ALA A 86 47.26 -6.37 -10.48
N GLY A 87 46.26 -7.22 -10.28
CA GLY A 87 45.91 -7.78 -8.96
C GLY A 87 45.39 -6.76 -7.95
N GLU A 88 44.91 -5.60 -8.41
CA GLU A 88 44.43 -4.50 -7.54
C GLU A 88 42.95 -4.20 -7.75
N TYR A 89 42.24 -3.98 -6.61
CA TYR A 89 40.82 -3.46 -6.64
C TYR A 89 40.89 -1.94 -6.71
N ARG A 90 40.18 -1.38 -7.70
CA ARG A 90 39.96 0.07 -7.80
C ARG A 90 38.48 0.41 -7.54
N LEU A 91 38.22 1.53 -6.89
CA LEU A 91 36.90 1.98 -6.38
C LEU A 91 35.83 2.25 -7.49
N ALA A 92 36.20 2.17 -8.80
CA ALA A 92 35.36 2.50 -9.94
C ALA A 92 34.06 1.69 -10.08
N ASN A 93 34.03 0.48 -9.54
CA ASN A 93 32.91 -0.41 -9.80
C ASN A 93 31.76 -0.32 -8.81
N LEU A 94 31.94 0.27 -7.62
CA LEU A 94 30.82 0.46 -6.72
C LEU A 94 29.79 1.42 -7.32
N ILE A 95 30.26 2.46 -7.96
CA ILE A 95 29.44 3.51 -8.58
C ILE A 95 28.90 3.08 -9.96
N GLY A 96 29.75 2.42 -10.77
CA GLY A 96 29.34 1.80 -12.03
C GLY A 96 28.34 0.65 -11.83
N TRP A 97 28.50 -0.13 -10.76
CA TRP A 97 27.60 -1.19 -10.35
C TRP A 97 26.21 -0.68 -9.95
N ILE A 98 26.14 0.49 -9.34
CA ILE A 98 24.89 1.13 -8.93
C ILE A 98 24.25 1.91 -10.12
N SER A 99 25.03 2.51 -11.05
CA SER A 99 24.50 3.52 -12.00
C SER A 99 24.09 3.08 -13.39
N ARG A 100 24.51 1.95 -13.90
CA ARG A 100 24.26 1.62 -15.30
C ARG A 100 23.88 0.17 -15.53
N GLY A 101 22.64 -0.05 -15.88
CA GLY A 101 22.18 -1.31 -16.48
C GLY A 101 22.69 -1.57 -17.90
N ARG A 102 23.66 -0.78 -18.40
CA ARG A 102 24.35 -1.04 -19.68
C ARG A 102 25.75 -0.46 -19.62
N VAL A 103 26.76 -1.32 -19.53
CA VAL A 103 28.13 -0.95 -19.81
C VAL A 103 28.35 -1.08 -21.31
N TYR A 104 28.70 0.02 -21.96
CA TYR A 104 29.16 -0.01 -23.35
C TYR A 104 30.68 -0.07 -23.35
N ASN A 105 31.24 -1.18 -23.75
CA ASN A 105 32.65 -1.25 -24.10
C ASN A 105 32.86 -0.64 -25.52
N ARG A 106 34.01 -0.05 -25.71
CA ARG A 106 34.42 0.34 -27.09
C ARG A 106 35.35 -0.75 -27.61
N ASP A 107 35.14 -1.13 -28.90
CA ASP A 107 36.09 -1.96 -29.59
C ASP A 107 37.39 -1.18 -29.90
N ASP A 108 38.40 -1.86 -30.41
CA ASP A 108 39.69 -1.27 -30.75
C ASP A 108 39.57 -0.16 -31.82
N TYR A 109 38.42 -0.02 -32.44
CA TYR A 109 38.08 1.00 -33.44
C TYR A 109 37.20 2.13 -32.88
N GLY A 110 36.90 2.13 -31.57
CA GLY A 110 36.11 3.18 -30.91
C GLY A 110 34.58 3.03 -31.03
N ASN A 111 34.07 1.95 -31.65
CA ASN A 111 32.65 1.69 -31.76
C ASN A 111 32.08 1.16 -30.43
N ARG A 112 30.83 1.53 -30.13
CA ARG A 112 30.12 1.00 -28.93
C ARG A 112 29.72 -0.46 -29.21
N ILE A 113 30.32 -1.39 -28.48
CA ILE A 113 29.87 -2.77 -28.39
C ILE A 113 29.06 -2.97 -27.10
N MET A 114 27.98 -3.75 -27.21
CA MET A 114 27.18 -4.14 -26.08
C MET A 114 28.04 -5.06 -25.20
N GLY A 115 28.57 -4.54 -24.10
CA GLY A 115 29.30 -5.32 -23.11
C GLY A 115 28.40 -6.29 -22.40
N SER A 116 28.98 -7.32 -21.80
CA SER A 116 28.27 -8.24 -20.93
C SER A 116 27.55 -7.46 -19.82
N TYR A 117 26.29 -7.80 -19.63
CA TYR A 117 25.41 -7.27 -18.62
C TYR A 117 26.04 -7.40 -17.23
N GLU A 118 26.39 -6.27 -16.58
CA GLU A 118 26.72 -6.27 -15.17
C GLU A 118 25.48 -5.90 -14.33
N PRO A 119 25.03 -6.80 -13.48
CA PRO A 119 23.83 -6.62 -12.69
C PRO A 119 24.09 -5.73 -11.48
N GLY A 120 23.72 -4.47 -11.55
CA GLY A 120 23.89 -3.57 -10.43
C GLY A 120 22.60 -2.86 -10.03
N MET A 121 22.24 -1.81 -10.73
CA MET A 121 21.09 -0.99 -10.35
C MET A 121 19.75 -1.54 -10.81
N LEU A 122 19.69 -2.27 -11.91
CA LEU A 122 18.49 -3.00 -12.29
C LEU A 122 18.13 -4.09 -11.28
N GLU A 123 19.13 -4.74 -10.68
CA GLU A 123 18.90 -5.71 -9.60
C GLU A 123 18.41 -5.05 -8.32
N VAL A 124 18.98 -3.92 -7.92
CA VAL A 124 18.51 -3.17 -6.74
C VAL A 124 17.09 -2.67 -6.97
N GLY A 125 16.80 -2.09 -8.13
CA GLY A 125 15.45 -1.64 -8.49
C GLY A 125 14.45 -2.80 -8.57
N ALA A 126 14.82 -3.91 -9.19
CA ALA A 126 14.00 -5.12 -9.28
C ALA A 126 13.76 -5.73 -7.89
N ALA A 127 14.80 -5.79 -7.03
CA ALA A 127 14.66 -6.26 -5.66
C ALA A 127 13.75 -5.35 -4.83
N ILE A 128 13.90 -4.03 -4.92
CA ILE A 128 13.01 -3.08 -4.23
C ILE A 128 11.57 -3.24 -4.70
N ASN A 129 11.32 -3.41 -5.99
CA ASN A 129 9.98 -3.68 -6.52
C ASN A 129 9.42 -5.03 -6.05
N ALA A 130 10.25 -6.06 -5.96
CA ALA A 130 9.84 -7.35 -5.41
C ALA A 130 9.43 -7.22 -3.93
N PHE A 131 10.23 -6.54 -3.10
CA PHE A 131 9.88 -6.25 -1.70
C PHE A 131 8.64 -5.36 -1.56
N ARG A 132 8.46 -4.38 -2.47
CA ARG A 132 7.25 -3.55 -2.53
C ARG A 132 6.02 -4.41 -2.76
N THR A 133 6.04 -5.26 -3.78
CA THR A 133 4.92 -6.14 -4.12
C THR A 133 4.65 -7.13 -3.01
N PHE A 134 5.69 -7.76 -2.46
CA PHE A 134 5.60 -8.66 -1.31
C PHE A 134 4.95 -7.95 -0.12
N GLY A 135 5.48 -6.79 0.29
CA GLY A 135 4.96 -6.01 1.39
C GLY A 135 3.48 -5.65 1.21
N LEU A 136 3.11 -5.18 0.02
CA LEU A 136 1.73 -4.81 -0.31
C LEU A 136 0.78 -6.01 -0.24
N VAL A 137 1.16 -7.13 -0.83
CA VAL A 137 0.34 -8.36 -0.87
C VAL A 137 0.13 -8.93 0.54
N PHE A 138 1.20 -8.99 1.35
CA PHE A 138 1.11 -9.45 2.74
C PHE A 138 0.24 -8.52 3.59
N PHE A 139 0.41 -7.21 3.46
CA PHE A 139 -0.42 -6.24 4.15
C PHE A 139 -1.91 -6.43 3.83
N ILE A 140 -2.25 -6.50 2.55
CA ILE A 140 -3.62 -6.66 2.08
C ILE A 140 -4.21 -8.02 2.47
N ALA A 141 -3.43 -9.11 2.39
CA ALA A 141 -3.86 -10.42 2.87
C ALA A 141 -4.20 -10.38 4.36
N GLY A 142 -3.35 -9.74 5.19
CA GLY A 142 -3.60 -9.56 6.61
C GLY A 142 -4.89 -8.78 6.89
N ILE A 143 -5.15 -7.69 6.14
CA ILE A 143 -6.42 -6.95 6.22
C ILE A 143 -7.61 -7.84 5.86
N GLY A 144 -7.57 -8.52 4.72
CA GLY A 144 -8.64 -9.39 4.25
C GLY A 144 -8.99 -10.47 5.26
N LEU A 145 -7.97 -11.11 5.84
CA LEU A 145 -8.14 -12.15 6.85
C LEU A 145 -8.75 -11.63 8.15
N ILE A 146 -8.33 -10.46 8.64
CA ILE A 146 -8.86 -9.84 9.86
C ILE A 146 -10.30 -9.36 9.62
N ALA A 147 -10.51 -8.60 8.55
CA ALA A 147 -11.80 -7.97 8.25
C ALA A 147 -12.87 -8.96 7.78
N GLY A 148 -12.49 -10.09 7.14
CA GLY A 148 -13.43 -10.99 6.47
C GLY A 148 -14.50 -11.59 7.35
N THR A 149 -14.23 -11.77 8.63
CA THR A 149 -15.19 -12.30 9.60
C THR A 149 -16.38 -11.38 9.87
N THR A 150 -16.17 -10.06 9.74
CA THR A 150 -17.16 -9.03 10.08
C THR A 150 -17.58 -8.18 8.87
N PHE A 151 -16.80 -8.21 7.79
CA PHE A 151 -16.99 -7.38 6.59
C PHE A 151 -18.42 -7.41 6.03
N PHE A 152 -18.95 -8.59 5.72
CA PHE A 152 -20.26 -8.70 5.05
C PHE A 152 -21.41 -8.15 5.91
N LYS A 153 -21.32 -8.28 7.23
CA LYS A 153 -22.30 -7.69 8.16
C LYS A 153 -22.20 -6.16 8.14
N SER A 154 -20.99 -5.61 8.22
CA SER A 154 -20.73 -4.17 8.19
C SER A 154 -21.11 -3.55 6.85
N PHE A 155 -20.77 -4.20 5.74
CA PHE A 155 -21.09 -3.74 4.39
C PHE A 155 -22.59 -3.68 4.20
N LYS A 156 -23.34 -4.76 4.51
CA LYS A 156 -24.79 -4.80 4.36
C LYS A 156 -25.50 -3.67 5.12
N LYS A 157 -24.97 -3.29 6.29
CA LYS A 157 -25.57 -2.23 7.11
C LYS A 157 -25.28 -0.82 6.57
N ASN A 158 -24.07 -0.58 6.05
CA ASN A 158 -23.56 0.75 5.70
C ASN A 158 -23.18 0.86 4.22
N ALA A 159 -23.70 -0.01 3.34
CA ALA A 159 -23.33 -0.05 1.93
C ALA A 159 -23.46 1.30 1.23
N ALA A 160 -24.58 2.00 1.44
CA ALA A 160 -24.82 3.31 0.84
C ALA A 160 -23.76 4.34 1.22
N SER A 161 -23.32 4.37 2.51
CA SER A 161 -22.28 5.30 2.95
C SER A 161 -20.93 4.99 2.31
N PHE A 162 -20.51 3.73 2.28
CA PHE A 162 -19.20 3.35 1.69
C PHE A 162 -19.19 3.55 0.16
N ILE A 163 -20.30 3.25 -0.52
CA ILE A 163 -20.43 3.51 -1.96
C ILE A 163 -20.35 5.02 -2.24
N THR A 164 -21.11 5.83 -1.51
CA THR A 164 -21.09 7.28 -1.69
C THR A 164 -19.73 7.87 -1.38
N MET A 165 -19.06 7.42 -0.31
CA MET A 165 -17.70 7.89 0.04
C MET A 165 -16.70 7.53 -1.05
N GLY A 166 -16.69 6.29 -1.55
CA GLY A 166 -15.80 5.84 -2.63
C GLY A 166 -15.97 6.64 -3.92
N ILE A 167 -17.22 6.79 -4.37
CA ILE A 167 -17.53 7.54 -5.59
C ILE A 167 -17.22 9.04 -5.42
N SER A 168 -17.62 9.67 -4.32
CA SER A 168 -17.39 11.09 -4.09
C SER A 168 -15.91 11.45 -3.99
N THR A 169 -15.09 10.59 -3.37
CA THR A 169 -13.64 10.75 -3.33
C THR A 169 -13.05 10.79 -4.74
N THR A 170 -13.39 9.79 -5.55
CA THR A 170 -12.93 9.69 -6.94
C THR A 170 -13.40 10.86 -7.79
N LEU A 171 -14.70 11.22 -7.70
CA LEU A 171 -15.27 12.36 -8.44
C LEU A 171 -14.61 13.69 -8.04
N THR A 172 -14.36 13.90 -6.75
CA THR A 172 -13.69 15.13 -6.29
C THR A 172 -12.30 15.24 -6.90
N GLY A 173 -11.52 14.15 -6.88
CA GLY A 173 -10.20 14.13 -7.52
C GLY A 173 -10.29 14.38 -9.03
N MET A 174 -11.20 13.71 -9.71
CA MET A 174 -11.42 13.86 -11.16
C MET A 174 -11.83 15.31 -11.53
N ILE A 175 -12.74 15.92 -10.77
CA ILE A 175 -13.15 17.32 -11.00
C ILE A 175 -11.96 18.27 -10.89
N ILE A 176 -11.07 18.06 -9.90
CA ILE A 176 -9.86 18.87 -9.75
C ILE A 176 -8.94 18.72 -10.96
N VAL A 177 -8.73 17.46 -11.44
CA VAL A 177 -7.97 17.22 -12.69
C VAL A 177 -8.57 17.99 -13.86
N ILE A 178 -9.88 17.89 -14.06
CA ILE A 178 -10.59 18.60 -15.15
C ILE A 178 -10.36 20.11 -15.05
N ILE A 179 -10.50 20.68 -13.85
CA ILE A 179 -10.29 22.13 -13.62
C ILE A 179 -8.84 22.52 -13.95
N LEU A 180 -7.84 21.76 -13.48
CA LEU A 180 -6.43 22.07 -13.69
C LEU A 180 -6.03 22.02 -15.18
N ILE A 181 -6.57 21.06 -15.94
CA ILE A 181 -6.34 20.98 -17.39
C ILE A 181 -7.08 22.10 -18.11
N ALA A 182 -8.37 22.33 -17.79
CA ALA A 182 -9.19 23.35 -18.44
C ALA A 182 -8.68 24.78 -18.22
N THR A 183 -8.04 25.05 -17.07
CA THR A 183 -7.43 26.35 -16.76
C THR A 183 -6.01 26.50 -17.30
N GLY A 184 -5.43 25.47 -17.91
CA GLY A 184 -4.04 25.46 -18.36
C GLY A 184 -3.01 25.41 -17.21
N ALA A 185 -3.46 25.13 -15.98
CA ALA A 185 -2.55 25.00 -14.84
C ALA A 185 -1.65 23.74 -14.94
N ILE A 186 -2.13 22.73 -15.64
CA ILE A 186 -1.38 21.54 -16.08
C ILE A 186 -1.76 21.29 -17.54
N GLU A 187 -0.79 21.39 -18.44
CA GLU A 187 -1.05 21.24 -19.88
C GLU A 187 -1.29 19.79 -20.31
N SER A 188 -0.59 18.85 -19.67
CA SER A 188 -0.68 17.43 -20.03
C SER A 188 -1.77 16.69 -19.24
N PRO A 189 -2.80 16.15 -19.93
CA PRO A 189 -3.82 15.28 -19.29
C PRO A 189 -3.20 14.04 -18.63
N ALA A 190 -2.17 13.47 -19.22
CA ALA A 190 -1.43 12.33 -18.67
C ALA A 190 -0.73 12.71 -17.35
N MET A 191 -0.04 13.85 -17.31
CA MET A 191 0.61 14.37 -16.10
C MET A 191 -0.40 14.62 -14.98
N ALA A 192 -1.51 15.32 -15.27
CA ALA A 192 -2.55 15.63 -14.30
C ALA A 192 -3.19 14.36 -13.72
N THR A 193 -3.42 13.35 -14.58
CA THR A 193 -3.95 12.05 -14.17
C THR A 193 -2.94 11.31 -13.29
N GLY A 194 -1.66 11.26 -13.67
CA GLY A 194 -0.59 10.69 -12.86
C GLY A 194 -0.49 11.32 -11.48
N LEU A 195 -0.61 12.65 -11.41
CA LEU A 195 -0.62 13.42 -10.16
C LEU A 195 -1.77 12.99 -9.24
N LEU A 196 -2.99 12.84 -9.79
CA LEU A 196 -4.14 12.35 -9.04
C LEU A 196 -3.91 10.94 -8.50
N MET A 197 -3.36 10.01 -9.31
CA MET A 197 -3.11 8.65 -8.86
C MET A 197 -2.11 8.61 -7.70
N GLY A 198 -1.12 9.50 -7.71
CA GLY A 198 -0.20 9.69 -6.58
C GLY A 198 -0.89 10.29 -5.36
N ALA A 199 -1.68 11.35 -5.52
CA ALA A 199 -2.41 12.01 -4.44
C ALA A 199 -3.40 11.10 -3.72
N LEU A 200 -3.99 10.14 -4.44
CA LEU A 200 -4.86 9.09 -3.88
C LEU A 200 -4.10 7.81 -3.50
N SER A 201 -2.76 7.81 -3.64
CA SER A 201 -1.87 6.67 -3.34
C SER A 201 -2.31 5.34 -3.99
N THR A 202 -2.90 5.39 -5.18
CA THR A 202 -3.49 4.25 -5.87
C THR A 202 -2.55 3.62 -6.90
N THR A 203 -2.02 2.44 -6.61
CA THR A 203 -1.19 1.68 -7.57
C THR A 203 -2.00 1.13 -8.76
N PRO A 204 -3.20 0.57 -8.58
CA PRO A 204 -4.02 0.12 -9.71
C PRO A 204 -4.49 1.28 -10.59
N GLY A 205 -4.81 2.43 -10.00
CA GLY A 205 -5.13 3.64 -10.77
C GLY A 205 -3.94 4.15 -11.59
N LEU A 206 -2.72 4.05 -11.05
CA LEU A 206 -1.50 4.37 -11.80
C LEU A 206 -1.32 3.47 -13.02
N SER A 207 -1.50 2.16 -12.86
CA SER A 207 -1.45 1.22 -14.00
C SER A 207 -2.51 1.56 -15.05
N ALA A 208 -3.76 1.83 -14.62
CA ALA A 208 -4.82 2.23 -15.54
C ALA A 208 -4.51 3.53 -16.29
N ALA A 209 -3.85 4.49 -15.62
CA ALA A 209 -3.40 5.73 -16.27
C ALA A 209 -2.32 5.47 -17.33
N GLN A 210 -1.34 4.63 -17.01
CA GLN A 210 -0.28 4.25 -17.94
C GLN A 210 -0.82 3.47 -19.15
N ASP A 211 -1.77 2.57 -18.94
CA ASP A 211 -2.42 1.82 -20.01
C ASP A 211 -3.29 2.73 -20.92
N THR A 212 -3.91 3.75 -20.33
CA THR A 212 -4.80 4.69 -21.05
C THR A 212 -4.02 5.71 -21.87
N PHE A 213 -3.00 6.31 -21.30
CA PHE A 213 -2.14 7.30 -21.96
C PHE A 213 -0.84 6.63 -22.44
N TYR A 214 -0.99 5.76 -23.38
CA TYR A 214 0.10 5.03 -24.01
C TYR A 214 1.17 6.02 -24.54
N ASN A 215 2.45 5.70 -24.37
CA ASN A 215 3.61 6.55 -24.63
C ASN A 215 3.85 7.73 -23.67
N HIS A 216 3.06 7.86 -22.61
CA HIS A 216 3.21 8.90 -21.57
C HIS A 216 3.54 8.32 -20.19
N GLU A 217 3.94 7.04 -20.11
CA GLU A 217 4.15 6.31 -18.86
C GLU A 217 5.18 7.00 -17.95
N ALA A 218 6.23 7.58 -18.55
CA ALA A 218 7.29 8.25 -17.79
C ALA A 218 6.77 9.52 -17.09
N ILE A 219 5.98 10.35 -17.76
CA ILE A 219 5.43 11.58 -17.17
C ILE A 219 4.37 11.26 -16.11
N ILE A 220 3.57 10.22 -16.34
CA ILE A 220 2.59 9.73 -15.38
C ILE A 220 3.29 9.23 -14.11
N ALA A 221 4.34 8.42 -14.25
CA ALA A 221 5.10 7.90 -13.13
C ALA A 221 5.78 9.03 -12.33
N THR A 222 6.33 10.02 -13.02
CA THR A 222 6.94 11.20 -12.42
C THR A 222 5.93 12.00 -11.61
N ALA A 223 4.80 12.37 -12.21
CA ALA A 223 3.74 13.11 -11.55
C ALA A 223 3.17 12.35 -10.34
N ASN A 224 2.97 11.04 -10.49
CA ASN A 224 2.58 10.17 -9.38
C ASN A 224 3.60 10.23 -8.23
N GLY A 225 4.90 10.14 -8.54
CA GLY A 225 5.98 10.19 -7.55
C GLY A 225 6.00 11.51 -6.76
N ILE A 226 5.64 12.64 -7.40
CA ILE A 226 5.55 13.96 -6.74
C ILE A 226 4.38 14.01 -5.75
N ALA A 227 3.19 13.53 -6.15
CA ALA A 227 1.99 13.63 -5.34
C ALA A 227 1.91 12.55 -4.26
N TYR A 228 2.54 11.40 -4.46
CA TYR A 228 2.46 10.26 -3.56
C TYR A 228 2.85 10.55 -2.10
N PRO A 229 3.93 11.33 -1.81
CA PRO A 229 4.24 11.75 -0.45
C PRO A 229 3.09 12.50 0.23
N PHE A 230 2.37 13.35 -0.49
CA PHE A 230 1.18 14.05 0.04
C PHE A 230 0.03 13.09 0.28
N GLY A 231 -0.20 12.14 -0.63
CA GLY A 231 -1.18 11.06 -0.48
C GLY A 231 -0.98 10.25 0.79
N VAL A 232 0.27 9.98 1.15
CA VAL A 232 0.60 9.24 2.38
C VAL A 232 0.56 10.15 3.61
N LEU A 233 1.34 11.23 3.61
CA LEU A 233 1.49 12.09 4.79
C LEU A 233 0.21 12.89 5.07
N GLY A 234 -0.48 13.38 4.04
CA GLY A 234 -1.70 14.15 4.18
C GLY A 234 -2.80 13.39 4.90
N ILE A 235 -3.03 12.14 4.51
CA ILE A 235 -4.01 11.27 5.18
C ILE A 235 -3.58 10.94 6.59
N VAL A 236 -2.32 10.58 6.82
CA VAL A 236 -1.81 10.24 8.15
C VAL A 236 -1.96 11.43 9.11
N LEU A 237 -1.60 12.62 8.66
CA LEU A 237 -1.78 13.84 9.44
C LEU A 237 -3.26 14.17 9.66
N PHE A 238 -4.11 14.01 8.65
CA PHE A 238 -5.55 14.21 8.79
C PHE A 238 -6.14 13.33 9.88
N ILE A 239 -5.82 12.02 9.87
CA ILE A 239 -6.31 11.06 10.87
C ILE A 239 -5.88 11.44 12.29
N GLN A 240 -4.71 12.03 12.45
CA GLN A 240 -4.20 12.40 13.77
C GLN A 240 -4.64 13.79 14.24
N ILE A 241 -4.86 14.73 13.32
CA ILE A 241 -5.20 16.12 13.63
C ILE A 241 -6.72 16.31 13.74
N MET A 242 -7.49 15.69 12.83
CA MET A 242 -8.95 15.91 12.77
C MET A 242 -9.68 15.50 14.06
N PRO A 243 -9.39 14.38 14.72
CA PRO A 243 -10.01 14.06 16.01
C PRO A 243 -9.72 15.09 17.09
N LYS A 244 -8.50 15.67 17.10
CA LYS A 244 -8.14 16.72 18.05
C LYS A 244 -8.92 18.02 17.80
N ILE A 245 -9.08 18.40 16.53
CA ILE A 245 -9.93 19.54 16.15
C ILE A 245 -11.37 19.32 16.62
N LEU A 246 -11.86 18.10 16.50
CA LEU A 246 -13.19 17.68 16.93
C LEU A 246 -13.30 17.42 18.43
N LYS A 247 -12.19 17.54 19.18
CA LYS A 247 -12.09 17.23 20.63
C LYS A 247 -12.52 15.79 20.95
N MET A 248 -12.19 14.84 20.09
CA MET A 248 -12.52 13.41 20.23
C MET A 248 -11.27 12.60 20.57
N ASP A 249 -11.41 11.67 21.52
CA ASP A 249 -10.37 10.68 21.82
C ASP A 249 -10.63 9.40 21.00
N MET A 250 -9.74 9.10 20.08
CA MET A 250 -9.88 7.96 19.15
C MET A 250 -9.92 6.62 19.88
N ARG A 251 -9.21 6.47 20.99
CA ARG A 251 -9.22 5.22 21.77
C ARG A 251 -10.57 5.03 22.47
N LEU A 252 -11.05 6.08 23.11
CA LEU A 252 -12.35 6.07 23.78
C LEU A 252 -13.49 5.80 22.78
N GLU A 253 -13.43 6.41 21.59
CA GLU A 253 -14.42 6.18 20.54
C GLU A 253 -14.36 4.74 19.99
N ALA A 254 -13.17 4.16 19.87
CA ALA A 254 -13.00 2.77 19.50
C ALA A 254 -13.54 1.79 20.57
N GLU A 255 -13.31 2.09 21.85
CA GLU A 255 -13.88 1.31 22.97
C GLU A 255 -15.41 1.36 22.98
N LYS A 256 -15.98 2.56 22.79
CA LYS A 256 -17.45 2.73 22.66
C LYS A 256 -18.01 1.92 21.49
N LEU A 257 -17.36 1.99 20.33
CA LEU A 257 -17.79 1.24 19.16
C LEU A 257 -17.76 -0.27 19.43
N LYS A 258 -16.68 -0.76 20.03
CA LYS A 258 -16.53 -2.16 20.41
C LYS A 258 -17.60 -2.60 21.40
N ALA A 259 -17.86 -1.82 22.44
CA ALA A 259 -18.92 -2.10 23.44
C ALA A 259 -20.30 -2.18 22.77
N MET A 260 -20.63 -1.24 21.86
CA MET A 260 -21.88 -1.29 21.09
C MET A 260 -21.98 -2.52 20.18
N MET A 261 -20.86 -2.98 19.62
CA MET A 261 -20.85 -4.19 18.79
C MET A 261 -21.02 -5.45 19.62
N ASP A 262 -20.40 -5.52 20.79
CA ASP A 262 -20.49 -6.67 21.70
C ASP A 262 -21.91 -6.77 22.30
N GLU A 263 -22.53 -5.65 22.69
CA GLU A 263 -23.94 -5.62 23.13
C GLU A 263 -24.91 -6.10 22.06
N LYS A 264 -24.67 -5.70 20.79
CA LYS A 264 -25.49 -6.20 19.66
C LYS A 264 -25.31 -7.68 19.41
N LYS A 265 -24.08 -8.19 19.51
CA LYS A 265 -23.80 -9.64 19.39
C LYS A 265 -24.49 -10.41 20.51
N GLY A 266 -24.48 -9.89 21.74
CA GLY A 266 -25.21 -10.49 22.88
C GLY A 266 -26.73 -10.58 22.57
N LYS A 267 -27.35 -9.48 22.15
CA LYS A 267 -28.77 -9.46 21.79
C LYS A 267 -29.12 -10.39 20.60
N GLU A 268 -28.26 -10.46 19.57
CA GLU A 268 -28.43 -11.41 18.45
C GLU A 268 -28.35 -12.87 18.95
N LEU A 269 -27.44 -13.17 19.85
CA LEU A 269 -27.27 -14.51 20.43
C LEU A 269 -28.48 -14.90 21.29
N ASP A 270 -28.97 -13.99 22.11
CA ASP A 270 -30.17 -14.19 22.93
C ASP A 270 -31.40 -14.47 22.05
N ILE A 271 -31.57 -13.73 20.94
CA ILE A 271 -32.66 -13.95 19.98
C ILE A 271 -32.53 -15.34 19.30
N VAL A 272 -31.32 -15.76 18.97
CA VAL A 272 -31.09 -17.10 18.39
C VAL A 272 -31.41 -18.19 19.40
N ILE A 273 -30.95 -18.04 20.65
CA ILE A 273 -31.26 -18.99 21.74
C ILE A 273 -32.77 -19.07 22.00
N ILE A 274 -33.45 -17.92 22.01
CA ILE A 274 -34.93 -17.89 22.20
C ILE A 274 -35.63 -18.62 21.04
N LYS A 275 -35.23 -18.38 19.80
CA LYS A 275 -35.79 -19.06 18.63
C LYS A 275 -35.52 -20.56 18.64
N GLU A 276 -34.29 -21.00 18.94
CA GLU A 276 -33.98 -22.43 19.08
C GLU A 276 -34.76 -23.09 20.23
N ASN A 277 -34.99 -22.38 21.32
CA ASN A 277 -35.81 -22.88 22.43
C ASN A 277 -37.29 -22.94 22.08
N ASP A 278 -37.80 -21.99 21.28
CA ASP A 278 -39.17 -22.00 20.80
C ASP A 278 -39.40 -23.06 19.72
N GLU A 279 -38.43 -23.28 18.82
CA GLU A 279 -38.46 -24.39 17.86
C GLU A 279 -38.39 -25.74 18.55
N LYS A 280 -37.52 -25.92 19.54
CA LYS A 280 -37.49 -27.15 20.37
C LYS A 280 -38.79 -27.41 21.12
N LYS A 281 -39.43 -26.36 21.67
CA LYS A 281 -40.76 -26.49 22.31
C LYS A 281 -41.88 -26.86 21.32
N GLN A 282 -41.76 -26.54 20.04
CA GLN A 282 -42.68 -26.95 19.00
C GLN A 282 -42.37 -28.37 18.46
N GLU A 283 -41.08 -28.76 18.39
CA GLU A 283 -40.68 -30.12 18.01
C GLU A 283 -41.04 -31.15 19.08
N ASP A 284 -40.89 -30.85 20.39
CA ASP A 284 -41.28 -31.73 21.50
C ASP A 284 -42.78 -32.05 21.52
N LYS A 285 -43.62 -31.29 20.78
CA LYS A 285 -45.07 -31.60 20.62
C LYS A 285 -45.38 -32.53 19.46
N ASN A 286 -44.44 -32.78 18.55
CA ASN A 286 -44.73 -33.48 17.29
C ASN A 286 -43.86 -34.72 16.99
N THR A 287 -42.90 -35.13 17.84
CA THR A 287 -42.08 -36.29 17.46
C THR A 287 -41.65 -37.16 18.64
N ALA A 288 -42.51 -38.13 18.92
CA ALA A 288 -42.05 -39.40 19.47
C ALA A 288 -41.74 -40.35 18.30
N ASN A 289 -40.70 -40.14 17.53
CA ASN A 289 -40.05 -41.08 16.60
C ASN A 289 -39.16 -40.34 15.63
N GLU A 290 -37.90 -40.16 16.01
CA GLU A 290 -36.75 -40.20 15.10
C GLU A 290 -35.48 -39.98 15.91
N THR A 291 -35.02 -41.01 16.57
CA THR A 291 -33.65 -41.21 16.99
C THR A 291 -32.75 -41.25 15.77
N ASP A 292 -31.56 -40.58 15.89
CA ASP A 292 -30.41 -40.71 15.02
C ASP A 292 -30.36 -39.83 13.72
N LYS A 293 -30.25 -38.52 13.89
CA LYS A 293 -29.39 -37.74 13.00
C LYS A 293 -28.49 -36.80 13.79
N ILE A 294 -27.58 -37.32 14.56
CA ILE A 294 -26.38 -36.60 14.95
C ILE A 294 -25.66 -36.28 13.64
N LYS A 295 -25.82 -35.08 13.12
CA LYS A 295 -24.96 -34.55 12.06
C LYS A 295 -23.55 -34.56 12.60
N LYS A 296 -22.78 -35.62 12.26
CA LYS A 296 -21.31 -35.63 12.42
C LYS A 296 -20.80 -34.42 11.68
N GLU A 297 -20.55 -33.30 12.38
CA GLU A 297 -19.76 -32.20 11.85
C GLU A 297 -18.45 -32.80 11.37
N LYS A 298 -18.24 -32.80 10.06
CA LYS A 298 -17.01 -33.30 9.47
C LYS A 298 -15.88 -32.45 10.02
N LYS A 299 -15.06 -33.03 10.90
CA LYS A 299 -13.91 -32.40 11.54
C LYS A 299 -13.06 -31.71 10.45
N LEU A 300 -12.93 -30.39 10.52
CA LEU A 300 -12.08 -29.63 9.58
C LEU A 300 -10.63 -30.00 9.79
N ILE A 301 -9.90 -30.12 8.70
CA ILE A 301 -8.46 -30.40 8.69
C ILE A 301 -7.73 -29.08 8.86
N THR A 302 -7.02 -28.91 9.96
CA THR A 302 -6.08 -27.81 10.17
C THR A 302 -4.69 -28.29 9.77
N VAL A 303 -4.13 -27.72 8.69
CA VAL A 303 -2.84 -28.17 8.13
C VAL A 303 -1.68 -27.66 8.98
N ASP A 304 -1.78 -26.41 9.44
CA ASP A 304 -0.76 -25.83 10.30
C ASP A 304 -1.40 -24.97 11.40
N LYS A 305 -0.71 -24.82 12.53
CA LYS A 305 -1.20 -24.08 13.70
C LYS A 305 -0.99 -22.57 13.57
N LEU A 306 -0.06 -22.15 12.71
CA LEU A 306 0.28 -20.72 12.51
C LEU A 306 -0.59 -20.07 11.44
N GLY A 307 -1.30 -20.87 10.61
CA GLY A 307 -2.12 -20.34 9.53
C GLY A 307 -1.33 -19.93 8.28
N ILE A 308 -0.11 -20.45 8.10
CA ILE A 308 0.74 -20.15 6.92
C ILE A 308 0.08 -20.65 5.65
N VAL A 309 -0.48 -21.88 5.66
CA VAL A 309 -1.16 -22.45 4.49
C VAL A 309 -2.40 -21.62 4.08
N PRO A 310 -3.32 -21.25 4.99
CA PRO A 310 -4.38 -20.30 4.68
C PRO A 310 -3.88 -18.97 4.10
N ILE A 311 -2.83 -18.36 4.65
CA ILE A 311 -2.26 -17.11 4.13
C ILE A 311 -1.73 -17.31 2.70
N ALA A 312 -0.96 -18.38 2.47
CA ALA A 312 -0.44 -18.69 1.14
C ALA A 312 -1.56 -18.92 0.11
N LEU A 313 -2.63 -19.61 0.49
CA LEU A 313 -3.80 -19.81 -0.38
C LEU A 313 -4.51 -18.48 -0.69
N VAL A 314 -4.70 -17.60 0.30
CA VAL A 314 -5.26 -16.26 0.08
C VAL A 314 -4.43 -15.51 -0.95
N ILE A 315 -3.11 -15.54 -0.83
CA ILE A 315 -2.20 -14.83 -1.72
C ILE A 315 -2.26 -15.44 -3.13
N VAL A 316 -2.08 -16.76 -3.26
CA VAL A 316 -2.03 -17.43 -4.57
C VAL A 316 -3.36 -17.26 -5.32
N ILE A 317 -4.47 -17.59 -4.67
CA ILE A 317 -5.80 -17.45 -5.29
C ILE A 317 -6.08 -15.99 -5.57
N GLY A 318 -5.70 -15.08 -4.66
CA GLY A 318 -5.92 -13.66 -4.80
C GLY A 318 -5.12 -13.04 -5.95
N LEU A 319 -3.87 -13.45 -6.17
CA LEU A 319 -3.07 -13.01 -7.31
C LEU A 319 -3.67 -13.51 -8.62
N LEU A 320 -4.11 -14.78 -8.67
CA LEU A 320 -4.80 -15.33 -9.84
C LEU A 320 -6.12 -14.60 -10.11
N ALA A 321 -6.93 -14.34 -9.09
CA ALA A 321 -8.17 -13.58 -9.25
C ALA A 321 -7.90 -12.13 -9.66
N GLY A 322 -6.83 -11.53 -9.14
CA GLY A 322 -6.42 -10.16 -9.47
C GLY A 322 -5.90 -10.00 -10.90
N SER A 323 -5.40 -11.08 -11.51
CA SER A 323 -4.91 -11.05 -12.89
C SER A 323 -6.03 -11.17 -13.93
N ILE A 324 -7.26 -11.48 -13.50
CA ILE A 324 -8.42 -11.56 -14.40
C ILE A 324 -8.74 -10.14 -14.89
N SER A 325 -8.65 -9.95 -16.21
CA SER A 325 -8.96 -8.68 -16.87
C SER A 325 -10.26 -8.82 -17.64
N ILE A 326 -11.17 -7.87 -17.46
CA ILE A 326 -12.42 -7.79 -18.19
C ILE A 326 -12.37 -6.54 -19.08
N ARG A 327 -12.52 -6.71 -20.38
CA ARG A 327 -12.58 -5.58 -21.32
C ARG A 327 -14.02 -5.07 -21.41
N ILE A 328 -14.21 -3.79 -21.09
CA ILE A 328 -15.51 -3.10 -21.18
C ILE A 328 -15.31 -1.92 -22.14
N GLY A 329 -15.72 -2.09 -23.41
CA GLY A 329 -15.42 -1.12 -24.46
C GLY A 329 -13.91 -1.04 -24.70
N THR A 330 -13.35 0.16 -24.60
CA THR A 330 -11.89 0.41 -24.72
C THR A 330 -11.14 0.22 -23.40
N ALA A 331 -11.88 0.09 -22.28
CA ALA A 331 -11.33 -0.05 -20.94
C ALA A 331 -10.96 -1.50 -20.59
N VAL A 332 -9.80 -1.69 -19.98
CA VAL A 332 -9.41 -2.96 -19.36
C VAL A 332 -9.57 -2.80 -17.84
N VAL A 333 -10.58 -3.46 -17.28
CA VAL A 333 -10.85 -3.47 -15.85
C VAL A 333 -10.20 -4.70 -15.23
N THR A 334 -9.30 -4.49 -14.29
CA THR A 334 -8.65 -5.56 -13.51
C THR A 334 -8.71 -5.21 -12.03
N LEU A 335 -8.90 -6.22 -11.18
CA LEU A 335 -8.81 -6.03 -9.73
C LEU A 335 -7.38 -5.76 -9.25
N ALA A 336 -6.39 -6.04 -10.10
CA ALA A 336 -4.98 -6.07 -9.77
C ALA A 336 -4.67 -6.98 -8.58
N ALA A 337 -3.39 -7.16 -8.25
CA ALA A 337 -2.95 -8.02 -7.16
C ALA A 337 -3.61 -7.66 -5.81
N THR A 338 -3.72 -6.36 -5.52
CA THR A 338 -4.29 -5.86 -4.25
C THR A 338 -5.78 -6.16 -4.10
N GLY A 339 -6.56 -5.87 -5.13
CA GLY A 339 -8.01 -6.14 -5.12
C GLY A 339 -8.32 -7.63 -5.04
N GLY A 340 -7.61 -8.44 -5.83
CA GLY A 340 -7.79 -9.90 -5.83
C GLY A 340 -7.44 -10.53 -4.48
N VAL A 341 -6.32 -10.14 -3.87
CA VAL A 341 -5.89 -10.66 -2.56
C VAL A 341 -6.83 -10.20 -1.45
N LEU A 342 -7.29 -8.93 -1.48
CA LEU A 342 -8.27 -8.43 -0.51
C LEU A 342 -9.57 -9.23 -0.56
N LEU A 343 -10.18 -9.35 -1.75
CA LEU A 343 -11.44 -10.07 -1.92
C LEU A 343 -11.32 -11.53 -1.53
N THR A 344 -10.24 -12.19 -1.93
CA THR A 344 -9.98 -13.59 -1.56
C THR A 344 -9.82 -13.74 -0.05
N GLY A 345 -9.07 -12.84 0.60
CA GLY A 345 -8.92 -12.82 2.05
C GLY A 345 -10.24 -12.64 2.78
N LEU A 346 -11.07 -11.67 2.33
CA LEU A 346 -12.40 -11.42 2.89
C LEU A 346 -13.31 -12.64 2.77
N LEU A 347 -13.36 -13.27 1.57
CA LEU A 347 -14.19 -14.45 1.32
C LEU A 347 -13.74 -15.65 2.13
N LEU A 348 -12.44 -15.97 2.09
CA LEU A 348 -11.92 -17.16 2.78
C LEU A 348 -12.01 -17.03 4.31
N ALA A 349 -11.80 -15.84 4.85
CA ALA A 349 -12.01 -15.61 6.28
C ALA A 349 -13.49 -15.63 6.67
N HIS A 350 -14.38 -15.14 5.80
CA HIS A 350 -15.83 -15.21 6.02
C HIS A 350 -16.34 -16.64 6.09
N PHE A 351 -16.00 -17.47 5.09
CA PHE A 351 -16.43 -18.86 5.07
C PHE A 351 -15.67 -19.75 6.07
N GLY A 352 -14.46 -19.37 6.47
CA GLY A 352 -13.62 -20.07 7.44
C GLY A 352 -13.13 -21.44 6.98
N LYS A 353 -13.46 -21.88 5.74
CA LYS A 353 -13.10 -23.19 5.19
C LYS A 353 -13.13 -23.22 3.66
N ILE A 354 -12.32 -24.09 3.08
CA ILE A 354 -12.39 -24.53 1.68
C ILE A 354 -12.56 -26.05 1.70
N GLY A 355 -13.74 -26.55 1.35
CA GLY A 355 -14.06 -27.96 1.44
C GLY A 355 -13.89 -28.48 2.88
N ARG A 356 -12.88 -29.34 3.11
CA ARG A 356 -12.53 -29.86 4.46
C ARG A 356 -11.39 -29.08 5.14
N LEU A 357 -10.74 -28.16 4.43
CA LEU A 357 -9.60 -27.41 4.93
C LEU A 357 -10.06 -26.22 5.76
N SER A 358 -9.55 -26.07 6.98
CA SER A 358 -9.76 -24.90 7.82
C SER A 358 -8.95 -23.72 7.30
N MET A 359 -9.62 -22.57 7.10
CA MET A 359 -9.00 -21.29 6.68
C MET A 359 -8.81 -20.33 7.85
N LYS A 360 -8.93 -20.82 9.09
CA LYS A 360 -8.73 -20.02 10.29
C LYS A 360 -7.25 -19.68 10.45
N VAL A 361 -6.95 -18.41 10.57
CA VAL A 361 -5.61 -17.86 10.87
C VAL A 361 -5.66 -17.28 12.28
N PRO A 362 -4.67 -17.57 13.15
CA PRO A 362 -4.59 -16.92 14.46
C PRO A 362 -4.48 -15.40 14.31
N ASP A 363 -5.18 -14.64 15.17
CA ASP A 363 -5.17 -13.17 15.13
C ASP A 363 -3.76 -12.58 15.21
N ALA A 364 -2.91 -13.16 16.04
CA ALA A 364 -1.51 -12.72 16.18
C ALA A 364 -0.74 -12.87 14.86
N THR A 365 -0.94 -13.99 14.14
CA THR A 365 -0.30 -14.22 12.83
C THR A 365 -0.83 -13.25 11.78
N ALA A 366 -2.15 -13.07 11.69
CA ALA A 366 -2.76 -12.15 10.72
C ALA A 366 -2.28 -10.71 10.95
N LYS A 367 -2.20 -10.27 12.22
CA LYS A 367 -1.67 -8.96 12.60
C LYS A 367 -0.19 -8.79 12.28
N LEU A 368 0.63 -9.81 12.55
CA LEU A 368 2.05 -9.81 12.21
C LEU A 368 2.27 -9.68 10.69
N VAL A 369 1.56 -10.48 9.91
CA VAL A 369 1.64 -10.46 8.44
C VAL A 369 1.22 -9.11 7.88
N ARG A 370 0.13 -8.53 8.41
CA ARG A 370 -0.32 -7.19 8.04
C ARG A 370 0.74 -6.12 8.36
N GLU A 371 1.23 -6.07 9.61
CA GLU A 371 2.16 -5.03 10.05
C GLU A 371 3.51 -5.13 9.33
N PHE A 372 4.03 -6.34 9.20
CA PHE A 372 5.28 -6.59 8.47
C PHE A 372 5.15 -6.21 6.99
N GLY A 373 4.04 -6.61 6.36
CA GLY A 373 3.72 -6.21 4.99
C GLY A 373 3.64 -4.69 4.83
N LEU A 374 2.96 -4.00 5.76
CA LEU A 374 2.84 -2.55 5.75
C LEU A 374 4.21 -1.85 5.80
N VAL A 375 5.06 -2.21 6.75
CA VAL A 375 6.35 -1.50 6.90
C VAL A 375 7.29 -1.77 5.74
N MET A 376 7.28 -2.98 5.17
CA MET A 376 8.04 -3.28 3.96
C MET A 376 7.55 -2.48 2.75
N PHE A 377 6.25 -2.37 2.57
CA PHE A 377 5.64 -1.55 1.53
C PHE A 377 6.01 -0.07 1.70
N LEU A 378 5.87 0.48 2.91
CA LEU A 378 6.20 1.88 3.18
C LEU A 378 7.69 2.19 2.97
N ALA A 379 8.58 1.28 3.39
CA ALA A 379 10.02 1.42 3.20
C ALA A 379 10.38 1.51 1.71
N THR A 380 9.82 0.64 0.89
CA THR A 380 10.15 0.59 -0.54
C THR A 380 9.55 1.74 -1.33
N VAL A 381 8.30 2.10 -1.04
CA VAL A 381 7.61 3.21 -1.75
C VAL A 381 8.22 4.56 -1.37
N GLY A 382 8.48 4.79 -0.08
CA GLY A 382 9.12 6.02 0.37
C GLY A 382 10.52 6.20 -0.22
N PHE A 383 11.32 5.13 -0.24
CA PHE A 383 12.65 5.14 -0.84
C PHE A 383 12.61 5.47 -2.34
N SER A 384 11.76 4.78 -3.10
CA SER A 384 11.61 5.04 -4.55
C SER A 384 11.10 6.46 -4.84
N GLY A 385 10.15 6.97 -4.02
CA GLY A 385 9.66 8.34 -4.11
C GLY A 385 10.74 9.38 -3.82
N GLY A 386 11.62 9.09 -2.85
CA GLY A 386 12.72 9.96 -2.47
C GLY A 386 13.79 10.14 -3.54
N LEU A 387 14.10 9.07 -4.29
CA LEU A 387 15.17 9.08 -5.31
C LEU A 387 15.04 10.22 -6.33
N ASN A 388 13.83 10.50 -6.79
CA ASN A 388 13.57 11.51 -7.82
C ASN A 388 12.95 12.80 -7.27
N PHE A 389 12.77 12.90 -5.96
CA PHE A 389 12.02 13.99 -5.33
C PHE A 389 12.63 15.37 -5.62
N VAL A 390 13.94 15.48 -5.52
CA VAL A 390 14.64 16.78 -5.66
C VAL A 390 14.69 17.26 -7.10
N SER A 391 14.96 16.37 -8.08
CA SER A 391 14.98 16.75 -9.50
C SER A 391 13.62 17.23 -9.98
N VAL A 392 12.59 16.50 -9.57
CA VAL A 392 11.21 16.85 -9.96
C VAL A 392 10.71 18.10 -9.26
N LEU A 393 11.14 18.35 -8.02
CA LEU A 393 10.83 19.59 -7.30
C LEU A 393 11.41 20.82 -8.01
N GLY A 394 12.62 20.68 -8.60
CA GLY A 394 13.26 21.76 -9.38
C GLY A 394 12.50 22.09 -10.65
N ASP A 395 12.04 21.08 -11.38
CA ASP A 395 11.41 21.24 -12.69
C ASP A 395 9.93 21.67 -12.60
N TYR A 396 9.19 21.17 -11.59
CA TYR A 396 7.73 21.34 -11.48
C TYR A 396 7.26 21.67 -10.07
N PRO A 397 7.68 22.79 -9.48
CA PRO A 397 7.35 23.12 -8.07
C PRO A 397 5.85 23.24 -7.80
N MET A 398 5.06 23.70 -8.78
CA MET A 398 3.60 23.83 -8.63
C MET A 398 2.86 22.49 -8.54
N LEU A 399 3.45 21.40 -9.02
CA LEU A 399 2.83 20.08 -8.87
C LEU A 399 2.75 19.62 -7.40
N LEU A 400 3.64 20.12 -6.53
CA LEU A 400 3.52 19.90 -5.09
C LEU A 400 2.23 20.48 -4.52
N LEU A 401 1.92 21.72 -4.90
CA LEU A 401 0.69 22.39 -4.45
C LEU A 401 -0.54 21.65 -4.96
N TRP A 402 -0.56 21.31 -6.24
CA TRP A 402 -1.68 20.57 -6.84
C TRP A 402 -1.82 19.17 -6.26
N GLY A 403 -0.72 18.46 -6.02
CA GLY A 403 -0.70 17.18 -5.34
C GLY A 403 -1.29 17.25 -3.93
N ALA A 404 -0.93 18.28 -3.16
CA ALA A 404 -1.50 18.50 -1.83
C ALA A 404 -3.01 18.78 -1.89
N ILE A 405 -3.47 19.62 -2.83
CA ILE A 405 -4.90 19.92 -3.03
C ILE A 405 -5.66 18.66 -3.45
N MET A 406 -5.11 17.88 -4.41
CA MET A 406 -5.71 16.63 -4.87
C MET A 406 -5.77 15.54 -3.79
N THR A 407 -4.94 15.64 -2.77
CA THR A 407 -5.03 14.76 -1.59
C THR A 407 -6.06 15.26 -0.60
N LEU A 408 -5.97 16.53 -0.19
CA LEU A 408 -6.76 17.05 0.91
C LEU A 408 -8.23 17.23 0.55
N ALA A 409 -8.55 17.72 -0.64
CA ALA A 409 -9.94 17.97 -1.01
C ALA A 409 -10.80 16.69 -1.01
N PRO A 410 -10.40 15.57 -1.64
CA PRO A 410 -11.13 14.30 -1.54
C PRO A 410 -11.22 13.75 -0.11
N VAL A 411 -10.17 13.91 0.70
CA VAL A 411 -10.17 13.52 2.12
C VAL A 411 -11.26 14.27 2.89
N PHE A 412 -11.31 15.61 2.75
CA PHE A 412 -12.33 16.43 3.42
C PHE A 412 -13.73 16.09 2.93
N VAL A 413 -13.93 15.98 1.62
CA VAL A 413 -15.25 15.63 1.04
C VAL A 413 -15.73 14.28 1.56
N SER A 414 -14.90 13.25 1.48
CA SER A 414 -15.24 11.91 1.98
C SER A 414 -15.55 11.91 3.47
N PHE A 415 -14.71 12.56 4.28
CA PHE A 415 -14.89 12.65 5.72
C PHE A 415 -16.21 13.34 6.09
N TYR A 416 -16.50 14.50 5.48
CA TYR A 416 -17.72 15.23 5.81
C TYR A 416 -18.97 14.57 5.28
N ILE A 417 -18.92 13.85 4.17
CA ILE A 417 -20.02 13.00 3.71
C ILE A 417 -20.34 11.92 4.76
N GLY A 418 -19.33 11.20 5.23
CA GLY A 418 -19.54 10.18 6.27
C GLY A 418 -20.06 10.79 7.58
N LYS A 419 -19.55 11.95 7.98
CA LYS A 419 -19.92 12.61 9.24
C LYS A 419 -21.30 13.29 9.19
N LEU A 420 -21.57 14.08 8.15
CA LEU A 420 -22.75 14.95 8.11
C LEU A 420 -23.95 14.27 7.46
N VAL A 421 -23.73 13.50 6.37
CA VAL A 421 -24.80 12.83 5.61
C VAL A 421 -25.17 11.52 6.29
N PHE A 422 -24.17 10.67 6.56
CA PHE A 422 -24.42 9.33 7.11
C PHE A 422 -24.29 9.23 8.61
N LYS A 423 -23.85 10.29 9.30
CA LYS A 423 -23.68 10.34 10.76
C LYS A 423 -22.91 9.13 11.31
N MET A 424 -21.88 8.72 10.58
CA MET A 424 -21.04 7.59 10.96
C MET A 424 -20.22 7.91 12.20
N ASP A 425 -19.98 6.89 13.03
CA ASP A 425 -18.97 7.01 14.08
C ASP A 425 -17.59 7.31 13.49
N ILE A 426 -16.73 7.94 14.26
CA ILE A 426 -15.45 8.46 13.75
C ILE A 426 -14.52 7.36 13.26
N ILE A 427 -14.55 6.16 13.85
CA ILE A 427 -13.69 5.03 13.48
C ILE A 427 -14.08 4.49 12.09
N ASN A 428 -15.38 4.20 11.91
CA ASN A 428 -15.89 3.74 10.62
C ASN A 428 -15.84 4.83 9.56
N ASN A 429 -16.05 6.10 9.92
CA ASN A 429 -15.93 7.22 8.98
C ASN A 429 -14.48 7.36 8.46
N MET A 430 -13.49 7.37 9.36
CA MET A 430 -12.09 7.44 8.95
C MET A 430 -11.62 6.17 8.23
N GLY A 431 -12.12 4.99 8.63
CA GLY A 431 -11.87 3.75 7.91
C GLY A 431 -12.42 3.79 6.48
N GLY A 432 -13.67 4.22 6.30
CA GLY A 432 -14.30 4.40 4.99
C GLY A 432 -13.57 5.45 4.13
N MET A 433 -13.17 6.57 4.72
CA MET A 433 -12.38 7.61 4.06
C MET A 433 -11.03 7.07 3.57
N THR A 434 -10.27 6.38 4.42
CA THR A 434 -8.98 5.79 4.03
C THR A 434 -9.13 4.71 2.95
N GLY A 435 -10.20 3.93 3.01
CA GLY A 435 -10.57 2.97 1.97
C GLY A 435 -10.91 3.65 0.64
N SER A 436 -11.70 4.73 0.70
CA SER A 436 -12.07 5.54 -0.46
C SER A 436 -10.88 6.21 -1.14
N MET A 437 -9.84 6.55 -0.37
CA MET A 437 -8.56 7.07 -0.86
C MET A 437 -7.61 5.97 -1.31
N THR A 438 -8.00 4.72 -1.23
CA THR A 438 -7.14 3.53 -1.42
C THR A 438 -5.83 3.57 -0.61
N SER A 439 -5.84 4.31 0.53
CA SER A 439 -4.65 4.62 1.30
C SER A 439 -4.35 3.58 2.38
N THR A 440 -3.46 2.68 2.03
CA THR A 440 -2.87 1.69 2.95
C THR A 440 -2.19 2.33 4.17
N PRO A 441 -1.36 3.38 4.00
CA PRO A 441 -0.74 4.08 5.14
C PRO A 441 -1.76 4.76 6.06
N GLY A 442 -2.84 5.27 5.49
CA GLY A 442 -3.94 5.86 6.25
C GLY A 442 -4.59 4.86 7.20
N LEU A 443 -4.88 3.63 6.72
CA LEU A 443 -5.41 2.60 7.60
C LEU A 443 -4.43 2.25 8.74
N GLY A 444 -3.14 2.12 8.44
CA GLY A 444 -2.12 1.89 9.46
C GLY A 444 -2.11 3.00 10.53
N ALA A 445 -2.21 4.26 10.11
CA ALA A 445 -2.31 5.41 11.03
C ALA A 445 -3.58 5.38 11.87
N LEU A 446 -4.73 5.00 11.29
CA LEU A 446 -6.00 4.87 12.00
C LEU A 446 -5.93 3.80 13.09
N ILE A 447 -5.44 2.61 12.74
CA ILE A 447 -5.26 1.50 13.70
C ILE A 447 -4.30 1.92 14.83
N HIS A 448 -3.21 2.59 14.50
CA HIS A 448 -2.26 3.08 15.50
C HIS A 448 -2.89 4.14 16.44
N ALA A 449 -3.66 5.08 15.89
CA ALA A 449 -4.31 6.15 16.68
C ALA A 449 -5.45 5.63 17.56
N SER A 450 -6.28 4.74 17.03
CA SER A 450 -7.45 4.19 17.73
C SER A 450 -7.12 3.00 18.63
N LYS A 451 -5.98 2.34 18.42
CA LYS A 451 -5.62 1.04 19.02
C LYS A 451 -6.68 -0.05 18.74
N SER A 452 -7.39 0.07 17.63
CA SER A 452 -8.50 -0.81 17.25
C SER A 452 -8.41 -1.20 15.78
N GLU A 453 -8.83 -2.42 15.46
CA GLU A 453 -8.92 -2.98 14.11
C GLU A 453 -10.26 -2.65 13.42
N GLU A 454 -11.22 -2.07 14.13
CA GLU A 454 -12.60 -1.91 13.64
C GLU A 454 -12.67 -1.03 12.38
N GLY A 455 -11.79 -0.03 12.26
CA GLY A 455 -11.69 0.79 11.04
C GLY A 455 -11.32 0.00 9.80
N GLY A 456 -10.69 -1.17 9.95
CA GLY A 456 -10.33 -2.06 8.84
C GLY A 456 -11.54 -2.61 8.08
N ASN A 457 -12.67 -2.82 8.74
CA ASN A 457 -13.92 -3.28 8.11
C ASN A 457 -14.48 -2.21 7.18
N ALA A 458 -14.49 -0.96 7.61
CA ALA A 458 -14.94 0.18 6.82
C ALA A 458 -14.01 0.46 5.64
N TYR A 459 -12.69 0.37 5.88
CA TYR A 459 -11.68 0.43 4.82
C TYR A 459 -11.95 -0.63 3.73
N ALA A 460 -12.07 -1.89 4.14
CA ALA A 460 -12.29 -3.00 3.23
C ALA A 460 -13.61 -2.87 2.45
N ALA A 461 -14.61 -2.20 3.03
CA ALA A 461 -15.90 -1.95 2.38
C ALA A 461 -15.83 -0.84 1.32
N ALA A 462 -15.10 0.24 1.58
CA ALA A 462 -15.00 1.37 0.67
C ALA A 462 -13.94 1.16 -0.44
N TYR A 463 -12.87 0.43 -0.14
CA TYR A 463 -11.72 0.22 -1.04
C TYR A 463 -12.08 -0.34 -2.42
N PRO A 464 -12.86 -1.44 -2.57
CA PRO A 464 -13.17 -1.99 -3.90
C PRO A 464 -13.97 -1.02 -4.76
N ILE A 465 -14.82 -0.20 -4.15
CA ILE A 465 -15.66 0.78 -4.86
C ILE A 465 -14.79 1.92 -5.40
N ALA A 466 -13.92 2.46 -4.55
CA ALA A 466 -12.97 3.48 -4.97
C ALA A 466 -12.03 2.96 -6.06
N LEU A 467 -11.53 1.74 -5.90
CA LEU A 467 -10.68 1.10 -6.89
C LEU A 467 -11.37 0.99 -8.25
N PHE A 468 -12.59 0.46 -8.25
CA PHE A 468 -13.37 0.32 -9.48
C PHE A 468 -13.60 1.68 -10.16
N THR A 469 -13.99 2.70 -9.42
CA THR A 469 -14.24 4.03 -9.98
C THR A 469 -12.98 4.71 -10.48
N LEU A 470 -11.84 4.55 -9.77
CA LEU A 470 -10.55 5.15 -10.14
C LEU A 470 -9.98 4.62 -11.46
N ILE A 471 -10.24 3.37 -11.81
CA ILE A 471 -9.78 2.78 -13.08
C ILE A 471 -10.39 3.50 -14.29
N PHE A 472 -11.59 4.05 -14.16
CA PHE A 472 -12.26 4.77 -15.25
C PHE A 472 -11.84 6.23 -15.38
N VAL A 473 -11.25 6.84 -14.35
CA VAL A 473 -10.85 8.26 -14.38
C VAL A 473 -9.91 8.60 -15.54
N PRO A 474 -8.81 7.85 -15.80
CA PRO A 474 -7.91 8.14 -16.91
C PRO A 474 -8.64 8.16 -18.25
N GLN A 475 -9.56 7.24 -18.45
CA GLN A 475 -10.31 7.11 -19.69
C GLN A 475 -11.32 8.25 -19.89
N ILE A 476 -11.98 8.68 -18.81
CA ILE A 476 -12.87 9.83 -18.85
C ILE A 476 -12.06 11.11 -19.20
N ILE A 477 -10.88 11.27 -18.60
CA ILE A 477 -10.00 12.40 -18.91
C ILE A 477 -9.53 12.36 -20.36
N LEU A 478 -9.13 11.18 -20.86
CA LEU A 478 -8.76 11.00 -22.25
C LEU A 478 -9.92 11.34 -23.21
N LEU A 479 -11.17 10.96 -22.89
CA LEU A 479 -12.34 11.25 -23.71
C LEU A 479 -12.65 12.76 -23.75
N ILE A 480 -12.40 13.51 -22.65
CA ILE A 480 -12.71 14.94 -22.56
C ILE A 480 -11.62 15.78 -23.24
N PHE A 481 -10.36 15.46 -23.04
CA PHE A 481 -9.24 16.32 -23.45
C PHE A 481 -8.39 15.75 -24.58
N GLY A 482 -8.62 14.52 -24.96
CA GLY A 482 -7.80 13.82 -25.96
C GLY A 482 -6.49 13.29 -25.38
N GLY A 483 -5.70 12.63 -26.23
CA GLY A 483 -4.43 11.97 -25.88
C GLY A 483 -3.19 12.78 -26.25
N ASN A 484 -3.22 14.09 -26.28
CA ASN A 484 -2.05 14.93 -26.62
C ASN A 484 -1.13 15.13 -25.44
#